data_49b509f3476c3b62194207b6bbc5e6d7
#
_entry.id   49b509f3476c3b62194207b6bbc5e6d7
#
_cell.length_a   1.000
_cell.length_b   1.000
_cell.length_c   1.000
_cell.angle_alpha   90.00
_cell.angle_beta   90.00
_cell.angle_gamma   90.00
#
_symmetry.space_group_name_H-M   'P 1'
#
loop_
_entity.id
_entity.type
_entity.pdbx_description
1 polymer ?
#
loop_
_entity_poly.entity_id
_entity_poly.type
_entity_poly.pdbx_seq_one_letter_code
_entity_poly.pdbx_strand_id
1 'polypeptide(L)'
;DVKRVYANLGWEQEYFLVDTALYNARPDLCITGRTLMGHSSAKEQQLDDHYFGSIPERVTAYMRDLEIEAHKLGIPLKTRHNEVAPNQFEFAPIFEEANLANDHNQLVMDLMKRIARKHHFQVLLHEKPFASVNGSGKHNNWSLCTDTGINLFSPAKNPKGNMLFITFLVNVMAAVYKHQDLLRASIMNAGNVYRLG
;
A
#
# COMPACT_ATOMS: atom_id res chain seq x y z
N ASP A 1 23.06 -23.01 -13.97
CA ASP A 1 21.85 -23.77 -13.58
C ASP A 1 21.10 -23.02 -12.50
N VAL A 2 19.79 -22.78 -12.71
CA VAL A 2 18.89 -22.22 -11.71
C VAL A 2 18.65 -23.25 -10.61
N LYS A 3 18.80 -22.85 -9.35
CA LYS A 3 18.58 -23.70 -8.17
C LYS A 3 17.34 -23.26 -7.38
N ARG A 4 16.98 -21.98 -7.45
CA ARG A 4 15.86 -21.41 -6.69
C ARG A 4 15.12 -20.35 -7.51
N VAL A 5 13.83 -20.21 -7.18
CA VAL A 5 13.00 -19.10 -7.64
C VAL A 5 12.45 -18.39 -6.41
N TYR A 6 12.56 -17.08 -6.39
CA TYR A 6 12.08 -16.22 -5.31
C TYR A 6 10.88 -15.41 -5.77
N ALA A 7 9.91 -15.25 -4.90
CA ALA A 7 8.89 -14.22 -5.06
C ALA A 7 9.46 -12.89 -4.54
N ASN A 8 9.41 -11.86 -5.37
CA ASN A 8 9.74 -10.49 -5.00
C ASN A 8 8.46 -9.69 -4.84
N LEU A 9 8.46 -8.77 -3.89
CA LEU A 9 7.33 -7.93 -3.53
C LEU A 9 7.76 -6.48 -3.34
N GLY A 10 7.12 -5.56 -4.05
CA GLY A 10 7.11 -4.13 -3.76
C GLY A 10 5.70 -3.75 -3.34
N TRP A 11 5.49 -3.61 -2.04
CA TRP A 11 4.19 -3.20 -1.51
C TRP A 11 4.00 -1.69 -1.64
N GLU A 12 2.76 -1.27 -1.77
CA GLU A 12 2.33 0.12 -1.71
C GLU A 12 1.39 0.26 -0.51
N GLN A 13 1.82 0.98 0.52
CA GLN A 13 1.01 1.22 1.71
C GLN A 13 0.29 2.54 1.58
N GLU A 14 -1.00 2.45 1.26
CA GLU A 14 -1.91 3.60 1.31
C GLU A 14 -2.39 3.85 2.74
N TYR A 15 -2.64 5.10 3.07
CA TYR A 15 -3.09 5.52 4.41
C TYR A 15 -3.69 6.93 4.38
N PHE A 16 -4.49 7.24 5.41
CA PHE A 16 -4.96 8.59 5.64
C PHE A 16 -4.24 9.22 6.82
N LEU A 17 -4.06 10.54 6.77
CA LEU A 17 -3.62 11.34 7.90
C LEU A 17 -4.76 12.23 8.38
N VAL A 18 -4.98 12.26 9.68
CA VAL A 18 -5.94 13.14 10.34
C VAL A 18 -5.21 13.94 11.42
N ASP A 19 -5.52 15.23 11.54
CA ASP A 19 -5.01 16.02 12.65
C ASP A 19 -5.44 15.41 13.99
N THR A 20 -4.52 15.31 14.94
CA THR A 20 -4.76 14.64 16.23
C THR A 20 -5.91 15.29 17.00
N ALA A 21 -6.08 16.61 16.93
CA ALA A 21 -7.17 17.28 17.61
C ALA A 21 -8.53 16.91 16.99
N LEU A 22 -8.59 16.85 15.66
CA LEU A 22 -9.80 16.42 14.94
C LEU A 22 -10.11 14.94 15.19
N TYR A 23 -9.09 14.09 15.20
CA TYR A 23 -9.25 12.68 15.52
C TYR A 23 -9.84 12.48 16.92
N ASN A 24 -9.29 13.15 17.93
CA ASN A 24 -9.74 13.04 19.31
C ASN A 24 -11.16 13.59 19.53
N ALA A 25 -11.60 14.52 18.68
CA ALA A 25 -12.98 15.04 18.70
C ALA A 25 -14.02 14.07 18.08
N ARG A 26 -13.58 12.96 17.49
CA ARG A 26 -14.42 11.98 16.78
C ARG A 26 -14.37 10.61 17.43
N PRO A 27 -15.31 10.29 18.35
CA PRO A 27 -15.36 8.99 19.01
C PRO A 27 -15.44 7.80 18.04
N ASP A 28 -16.13 7.96 16.92
CA ASP A 28 -16.22 6.93 15.88
C ASP A 28 -14.84 6.59 15.28
N LEU A 29 -14.03 7.60 14.94
CA LEU A 29 -12.65 7.38 14.47
C LEU A 29 -11.78 6.72 15.55
N CYS A 30 -11.89 7.17 16.80
CA CYS A 30 -11.09 6.64 17.89
C CYS A 30 -11.39 5.17 18.19
N ILE A 31 -12.66 4.78 18.13
CA ILE A 31 -13.12 3.44 18.51
C ILE A 31 -13.01 2.46 17.34
N THR A 32 -13.36 2.89 16.12
CA THR A 32 -13.52 1.98 14.99
C THR A 32 -12.49 2.17 13.87
N GLY A 33 -11.71 3.24 13.91
CA GLY A 33 -10.76 3.61 12.84
C GLY A 33 -11.44 4.17 11.59
N ARG A 34 -12.77 4.37 11.61
CA ARG A 34 -13.55 4.93 10.49
C ARG A 34 -14.67 5.85 10.97
N THR A 35 -15.17 6.71 10.09
CA THR A 35 -16.35 7.52 10.40
C THR A 35 -17.61 6.68 10.26
N LEU A 36 -18.52 6.80 11.24
CA LEU A 36 -19.85 6.17 11.25
C LEU A 36 -20.96 7.18 10.96
N MET A 37 -20.69 8.45 11.15
CA MET A 37 -21.64 9.56 11.00
C MET A 37 -20.91 10.81 10.54
N GLY A 38 -21.66 11.81 10.15
CA GLY A 38 -21.15 13.10 9.71
C GLY A 38 -21.48 13.38 8.25
N HIS A 39 -20.99 14.51 7.77
CA HIS A 39 -21.18 14.95 6.40
C HIS A 39 -20.06 14.42 5.51
N SER A 40 -20.33 14.34 4.20
CA SER A 40 -19.29 14.07 3.19
C SER A 40 -18.20 15.15 3.20
N SER A 41 -17.01 14.80 2.70
CA SER A 41 -15.92 15.76 2.55
C SER A 41 -16.35 16.98 1.74
N ALA A 42 -15.89 18.17 2.15
CA ALA A 42 -16.12 19.41 1.40
C ALA A 42 -15.38 19.41 0.04
N LYS A 43 -14.27 18.69 -0.04
CA LYS A 43 -13.57 18.39 -1.29
C LYS A 43 -13.84 16.96 -1.69
N GLU A 44 -14.31 16.80 -2.91
CA GLU A 44 -14.45 15.49 -3.54
C GLU A 44 -13.15 15.11 -4.28
N GLN A 45 -13.21 14.05 -5.05
CA GLN A 45 -12.07 13.54 -5.85
C GLN A 45 -12.13 14.03 -7.30
N GLN A 46 -12.72 15.20 -7.55
CA GLN A 46 -12.90 15.73 -8.89
C GLN A 46 -11.55 16.02 -9.54
N LEU A 47 -11.39 15.57 -10.78
CA LEU A 47 -10.20 15.77 -11.60
C LEU A 47 -8.91 15.22 -10.96
N ASP A 48 -9.03 14.35 -9.96
CA ASP A 48 -7.89 13.81 -9.19
C ASP A 48 -6.96 14.94 -8.67
N ASP A 49 -7.55 16.06 -8.26
CA ASP A 49 -6.83 17.26 -7.88
C ASP A 49 -5.91 17.05 -6.66
N HIS A 50 -6.27 16.15 -5.74
CA HIS A 50 -5.39 15.77 -4.65
C HIS A 50 -4.23 14.90 -5.15
N TYR A 51 -4.50 13.90 -6.00
CA TYR A 51 -3.48 12.99 -6.53
C TYR A 51 -2.37 13.73 -7.29
N PHE A 52 -2.73 14.69 -8.13
CA PHE A 52 -1.79 15.51 -8.91
C PHE A 52 -1.32 16.77 -8.19
N GLY A 53 -1.79 17.00 -6.97
CA GLY A 53 -1.44 18.18 -6.17
C GLY A 53 -0.10 18.06 -5.47
N SER A 54 0.33 19.16 -4.88
CA SER A 54 1.51 19.19 -4.01
C SER A 54 1.23 18.55 -2.67
N ILE A 55 2.21 17.83 -2.13
CA ILE A 55 2.14 17.30 -0.76
C ILE A 55 2.25 18.48 0.21
N PRO A 56 1.31 18.64 1.17
CA PRO A 56 1.37 19.72 2.17
C PRO A 56 2.68 19.67 2.98
N GLU A 57 3.20 20.83 3.35
CA GLU A 57 4.51 20.95 4.02
C GLU A 57 4.62 20.10 5.30
N ARG A 58 3.60 20.13 6.16
CA ARG A 58 3.57 19.33 7.38
C ARG A 58 3.57 17.82 7.10
N VAL A 59 2.89 17.39 6.03
CA VAL A 59 2.89 16.00 5.58
C VAL A 59 4.25 15.62 5.01
N THR A 60 4.86 16.50 4.23
CA THR A 60 6.23 16.30 3.71
C THR A 60 7.25 16.11 4.84
N ALA A 61 7.14 16.92 5.91
CA ALA A 61 7.99 16.78 7.09
C ALA A 61 7.80 15.41 7.78
N TYR A 62 6.56 14.98 7.97
CA TYR A 62 6.22 13.66 8.48
C TYR A 62 6.81 12.54 7.60
N MET A 63 6.60 12.62 6.30
CA MET A 63 7.08 11.62 5.35
C MET A 63 8.60 11.51 5.33
N ARG A 64 9.30 12.64 5.40
CA ARG A 64 10.77 12.68 5.49
C ARG A 64 11.28 11.99 6.75
N ASP A 65 10.70 12.30 7.90
CA ASP A 65 11.13 11.72 9.16
C ASP A 65 10.84 10.21 9.21
N LEU A 66 9.71 9.77 8.65
CA LEU A 66 9.40 8.34 8.51
C LEU A 66 10.41 7.62 7.62
N GLU A 67 10.75 8.19 6.47
CA GLU A 67 11.76 7.63 5.54
C GLU A 67 13.12 7.48 6.22
N ILE A 68 13.56 8.49 6.96
CA ILE A 68 14.83 8.43 7.71
C ILE A 68 14.82 7.30 8.75
N GLU A 69 13.76 7.16 9.53
CA GLU A 69 13.66 6.10 10.54
C GLU A 69 13.52 4.72 9.91
N ALA A 70 12.83 4.60 8.79
CA ALA A 70 12.74 3.34 8.03
C ALA A 70 14.13 2.93 7.47
N HIS A 71 14.88 3.86 6.89
CA HIS A 71 16.23 3.58 6.38
C HIS A 71 17.20 3.14 7.48
N LYS A 72 17.08 3.66 8.71
CA LYS A 72 17.86 3.19 9.87
C LYS A 72 17.61 1.72 10.22
N LEU A 73 16.43 1.21 9.88
CA LEU A 73 16.06 -0.20 10.05
C LEU A 73 16.37 -1.05 8.81
N GLY A 74 16.98 -0.47 7.76
CA GLY A 74 17.27 -1.16 6.51
C GLY A 74 16.07 -1.29 5.57
N ILE A 75 14.96 -0.63 5.86
CA ILE A 75 13.74 -0.68 5.02
C ILE A 75 13.90 0.32 3.86
N PRO A 76 13.93 -0.14 2.60
CA PRO A 76 14.30 0.68 1.46
C PRO A 76 13.12 1.51 0.93
N LEU A 77 12.51 2.36 1.77
CA LEU A 77 11.47 3.29 1.32
C LEU A 77 11.99 4.17 0.18
N LYS A 78 11.22 4.33 -0.88
CA LYS A 78 11.63 5.03 -2.09
C LYS A 78 10.65 6.09 -2.53
N THR A 79 9.37 5.77 -2.58
CA THR A 79 8.34 6.62 -3.14
C THR A 79 7.39 7.08 -2.05
N ARG A 80 7.01 8.35 -2.13
CA ARG A 80 5.97 8.99 -1.32
C ARG A 80 5.17 9.93 -2.21
N HIS A 81 3.86 9.83 -2.16
CA HIS A 81 2.99 10.71 -2.96
C HIS A 81 1.60 10.83 -2.37
N ASN A 82 0.81 11.71 -2.97
CA ASN A 82 -0.61 11.83 -2.70
C ASN A 82 -1.38 10.67 -3.35
N GLU A 83 -2.43 10.21 -2.69
CA GLU A 83 -3.44 9.35 -3.24
C GLU A 83 -4.70 10.13 -3.65
N VAL A 84 -5.70 9.42 -4.19
CA VAL A 84 -6.86 10.05 -4.84
C VAL A 84 -7.76 10.77 -3.84
N ALA A 85 -8.00 10.20 -2.66
CA ALA A 85 -8.86 10.81 -1.66
C ALA A 85 -8.17 11.98 -0.92
N PRO A 86 -8.93 12.98 -0.47
CA PRO A 86 -8.38 14.06 0.37
C PRO A 86 -7.67 13.51 1.61
N ASN A 87 -6.47 13.99 1.89
CA ASN A 87 -5.58 13.54 2.97
C ASN A 87 -5.22 12.04 2.94
N GLN A 88 -5.28 11.45 1.76
CA GLN A 88 -4.76 10.11 1.52
C GLN A 88 -3.39 10.18 0.86
N PHE A 89 -2.49 9.31 1.31
CA PHE A 89 -1.10 9.27 0.89
C PHE A 89 -0.62 7.84 0.77
N GLU A 90 0.55 7.66 0.17
CA GLU A 90 1.16 6.35 -0.03
C GLU A 90 2.67 6.37 0.22
N PHE A 91 3.17 5.24 0.72
CA PHE A 91 4.58 4.89 0.71
C PHE A 91 4.81 3.59 -0.05
N ALA A 92 5.89 3.54 -0.82
CA ALA A 92 6.34 2.33 -1.49
C ALA A 92 7.87 2.16 -1.33
N PRO A 93 8.36 0.94 -1.04
CA PRO A 93 9.79 0.61 -1.03
C PRO A 93 10.28 0.20 -2.42
N ILE A 94 11.60 0.06 -2.54
CA ILE A 94 12.19 -0.82 -3.55
C ILE A 94 11.77 -2.25 -3.19
N PHE A 95 11.46 -3.06 -4.19
CA PHE A 95 11.06 -4.45 -3.98
C PHE A 95 12.17 -5.28 -3.32
N GLU A 96 11.74 -6.23 -2.51
CA GLU A 96 12.61 -7.19 -1.82
C GLU A 96 12.03 -8.61 -1.97
N GLU A 97 12.72 -9.61 -1.44
CA GLU A 97 12.15 -10.94 -1.28
C GLU A 97 10.86 -10.86 -0.44
N ALA A 98 9.82 -11.58 -0.85
CA ALA A 98 8.45 -11.36 -0.36
C ALA A 98 8.29 -11.50 1.17
N ASN A 99 9.01 -12.42 1.81
CA ASN A 99 8.96 -12.58 3.27
C ASN A 99 9.56 -11.36 3.99
N LEU A 100 10.74 -10.92 3.56
CA LEU A 100 11.39 -9.72 4.10
C LEU A 100 10.55 -8.47 3.85
N ALA A 101 10.03 -8.32 2.62
CA ALA A 101 9.17 -7.19 2.27
C ALA A 101 7.91 -7.12 3.16
N ASN A 102 7.29 -8.27 3.49
CA ASN A 102 6.17 -8.32 4.40
C ASN A 102 6.53 -7.89 5.82
N ASP A 103 7.65 -8.37 6.35
CA ASP A 103 8.14 -7.97 7.68
C ASP A 103 8.43 -6.47 7.73
N HIS A 104 9.07 -5.93 6.70
CA HIS A 104 9.32 -4.49 6.56
C HIS A 104 8.01 -3.68 6.52
N ASN A 105 6.96 -4.15 5.83
CA ASN A 105 5.67 -3.48 5.85
C ASN A 105 5.07 -3.41 7.27
N GLN A 106 5.14 -4.49 8.05
CA GLN A 106 4.66 -4.49 9.44
C GLN A 106 5.42 -3.47 10.30
N LEU A 107 6.74 -3.42 10.17
CA LEU A 107 7.57 -2.43 10.87
C LEU A 107 7.24 -0.99 10.45
N VAL A 108 7.05 -0.75 9.15
CA VAL A 108 6.68 0.58 8.64
C VAL A 108 5.33 1.04 9.21
N MET A 109 4.33 0.16 9.27
CA MET A 109 3.04 0.52 9.87
C MET A 109 3.15 0.94 11.33
N ASP A 110 4.04 0.32 12.10
CA ASP A 110 4.31 0.76 13.49
C ASP A 110 5.05 2.10 13.51
N LEU A 111 6.09 2.25 12.68
CA LEU A 111 6.82 3.52 12.54
C LEU A 111 5.89 4.66 12.13
N MET A 112 5.00 4.45 11.18
CA MET A 112 4.03 5.45 10.72
C MET A 112 3.25 6.04 11.89
N LYS A 113 2.72 5.20 12.77
CA LYS A 113 1.96 5.64 13.96
C LYS A 113 2.83 6.43 14.94
N ARG A 114 4.06 5.98 15.17
CA ARG A 114 4.99 6.65 16.10
C ARG A 114 5.46 8.00 15.60
N ILE A 115 5.83 8.08 14.32
CA ILE A 115 6.32 9.32 13.73
C ILE A 115 5.19 10.32 13.54
N ALA A 116 3.99 9.88 13.14
CA ALA A 116 2.83 10.75 12.98
C ALA A 116 2.50 11.56 14.24
N ARG A 117 2.63 10.94 15.42
CA ARG A 117 2.42 11.64 16.71
C ARG A 117 3.34 12.83 16.91
N LYS A 118 4.59 12.77 16.44
CA LYS A 118 5.56 13.89 16.50
C LYS A 118 5.12 15.07 15.65
N HIS A 119 4.35 14.79 14.59
CA HIS A 119 3.81 15.79 13.66
C HIS A 119 2.35 16.15 13.95
N HIS A 120 1.82 15.76 15.11
CA HIS A 120 0.42 15.98 15.50
C HIS A 120 -0.58 15.39 14.50
N PHE A 121 -0.24 14.22 13.92
CA PHE A 121 -1.12 13.43 13.09
C PHE A 121 -1.49 12.09 13.74
N GLN A 122 -2.65 11.60 13.35
CA GLN A 122 -3.08 10.22 13.49
C GLN A 122 -3.12 9.55 12.12
N VAL A 123 -2.49 8.39 12.01
CA VAL A 123 -2.54 7.54 10.82
C VAL A 123 -3.77 6.64 10.88
N LEU A 124 -4.57 6.62 9.83
CA LEU A 124 -5.65 5.66 9.66
C LEU A 124 -5.20 4.59 8.66
N LEU A 125 -5.16 3.36 9.13
CA LEU A 125 -4.83 2.17 8.32
C LEU A 125 -6.06 1.30 8.04
N HIS A 126 -7.25 1.75 8.47
CA HIS A 126 -8.51 1.13 8.08
C HIS A 126 -8.69 1.24 6.57
N GLU A 127 -9.15 0.20 5.91
CA GLU A 127 -9.26 0.13 4.45
C GLU A 127 -10.29 1.10 3.85
N LYS A 128 -11.30 1.49 4.63
CA LYS A 128 -12.34 2.46 4.24
C LYS A 128 -12.70 3.37 5.40
N PRO A 129 -11.84 4.32 5.78
CA PRO A 129 -12.13 5.20 6.92
C PRO A 129 -13.23 6.22 6.62
N PHE A 130 -13.45 6.56 5.36
CA PHE A 130 -14.46 7.53 4.92
C PHE A 130 -15.29 6.93 3.78
N ALA A 131 -16.60 6.85 3.96
CA ALA A 131 -17.51 6.10 3.07
C ALA A 131 -17.58 6.66 1.63
N SER A 132 -17.52 7.99 1.47
CA SER A 132 -17.79 8.66 0.18
C SER A 132 -16.57 8.86 -0.71
N VAL A 133 -15.37 8.47 -0.26
CA VAL A 133 -14.11 8.63 -1.00
C VAL A 133 -13.36 7.30 -1.10
N ASN A 134 -12.28 7.26 -1.86
CA ASN A 134 -11.46 6.06 -2.02
C ASN A 134 -11.01 5.49 -0.67
N GLY A 135 -10.77 4.20 -0.65
CA GLY A 135 -10.19 3.49 0.48
C GLY A 135 -8.71 3.23 0.29
N SER A 136 -8.07 2.79 1.37
CA SER A 136 -6.65 2.43 1.40
C SER A 136 -6.45 0.93 1.33
N GLY A 137 -5.42 0.51 0.62
CA GLY A 137 -5.00 -0.89 0.53
C GLY A 137 -3.51 -1.08 0.76
N LYS A 138 -3.10 -2.32 0.59
CA LYS A 138 -1.71 -2.73 0.41
C LYS A 138 -1.61 -3.31 -0.99
N HIS A 139 -1.38 -2.45 -1.98
CA HIS A 139 -1.21 -2.92 -3.35
C HIS A 139 0.12 -3.66 -3.47
N ASN A 140 0.08 -4.88 -3.99
CA ASN A 140 1.24 -5.74 -4.08
C ASN A 140 1.72 -5.85 -5.54
N ASN A 141 2.79 -5.15 -5.86
CA ASN A 141 3.54 -5.37 -7.09
C ASN A 141 4.50 -6.54 -6.84
N TRP A 142 4.38 -7.61 -7.60
CA TRP A 142 5.17 -8.80 -7.35
C TRP A 142 5.68 -9.44 -8.64
N SER A 143 6.76 -10.18 -8.51
CA SER A 143 7.34 -10.96 -9.60
C SER A 143 8.00 -12.23 -9.08
N LEU A 144 8.38 -13.11 -10.01
CA LEU A 144 9.23 -14.26 -9.73
C LEU A 144 10.61 -14.02 -10.36
N CYS A 145 11.65 -14.28 -9.59
CA CYS A 145 13.03 -14.12 -10.02
C CYS A 145 13.85 -15.37 -9.70
N THR A 146 14.70 -15.77 -10.62
CA THR A 146 15.66 -16.86 -10.36
C THR A 146 16.81 -16.37 -9.48
N ASP A 147 17.52 -17.30 -8.83
CA ASP A 147 18.77 -17.03 -8.10
C ASP A 147 19.91 -16.55 -9.00
N THR A 148 19.74 -16.61 -10.31
CA THR A 148 20.65 -16.05 -11.32
C THR A 148 20.23 -14.67 -11.82
N GLY A 149 19.19 -14.07 -11.24
CA GLY A 149 18.74 -12.70 -11.54
C GLY A 149 17.79 -12.55 -12.74
N ILE A 150 17.23 -13.65 -13.24
CA ILE A 150 16.27 -13.60 -14.36
C ILE A 150 14.86 -13.35 -13.81
N ASN A 151 14.22 -12.26 -14.22
CA ASN A 151 12.81 -12.00 -13.93
C ASN A 151 11.94 -12.84 -14.89
N LEU A 152 11.13 -13.75 -14.33
CA LEU A 152 10.29 -14.68 -15.07
C LEU A 152 9.02 -14.03 -15.63
N PHE A 153 8.68 -12.82 -15.18
CA PHE A 153 7.59 -12.01 -15.71
C PHE A 153 8.06 -10.87 -16.63
N SER A 154 9.33 -10.89 -17.05
CA SER A 154 9.80 -9.93 -18.04
C SER A 154 9.40 -10.37 -19.45
N PRO A 155 8.57 -9.59 -20.17
CA PRO A 155 8.13 -9.95 -21.52
C PRO A 155 9.26 -9.84 -22.55
N ALA A 156 10.40 -9.20 -22.22
CA ALA A 156 11.51 -8.91 -23.13
C ALA A 156 11.10 -8.05 -24.36
N LYS A 157 12.02 -7.86 -25.30
CA LYS A 157 11.74 -7.07 -26.53
C LYS A 157 10.77 -7.77 -27.51
N ASN A 158 10.71 -9.10 -27.45
CA ASN A 158 9.78 -9.90 -28.27
C ASN A 158 8.91 -10.77 -27.36
N PRO A 159 7.80 -10.25 -26.82
CA PRO A 159 6.95 -11.00 -25.91
C PRO A 159 6.36 -12.27 -26.52
N LYS A 160 6.00 -12.24 -27.79
CA LYS A 160 5.37 -13.38 -28.49
C LYS A 160 6.33 -14.56 -28.69
N GLY A 161 7.62 -14.29 -28.79
CA GLY A 161 8.66 -15.32 -28.89
C GLY A 161 9.26 -15.75 -27.55
N ASN A 162 8.90 -15.10 -26.45
CA ASN A 162 9.42 -15.41 -25.14
C ASN A 162 8.59 -16.51 -24.47
N MET A 163 8.90 -17.76 -24.79
CA MET A 163 8.19 -18.93 -24.25
C MET A 163 8.28 -19.04 -22.74
N LEU A 164 9.40 -18.60 -22.13
CA LEU A 164 9.56 -18.59 -20.68
C LEU A 164 8.53 -17.67 -20.03
N PHE A 165 8.46 -16.42 -20.48
CA PHE A 165 7.46 -15.43 -20.00
C PHE A 165 6.02 -15.96 -20.18
N ILE A 166 5.68 -16.44 -21.38
CA ILE A 166 4.34 -16.95 -21.68
C ILE A 166 3.99 -18.12 -20.77
N THR A 167 4.92 -19.05 -20.55
CA THR A 167 4.71 -20.22 -19.69
C THR A 167 4.38 -19.77 -18.26
N PHE A 168 5.16 -18.87 -17.67
CA PHE A 168 4.88 -18.37 -16.31
C PHE A 168 3.58 -17.58 -16.25
N LEU A 169 3.30 -16.71 -17.20
CA LEU A 169 2.06 -15.94 -17.26
C LEU A 169 0.82 -16.85 -17.27
N VAL A 170 0.78 -17.82 -18.18
CA VAL A 170 -0.37 -18.74 -18.32
C VAL A 170 -0.55 -19.59 -17.07
N ASN A 171 0.54 -20.10 -16.48
CA ASN A 171 0.46 -20.89 -15.25
C ASN A 171 -0.02 -20.06 -14.06
N VAL A 172 0.37 -18.78 -13.95
CA VAL A 172 -0.15 -17.89 -12.90
C VAL A 172 -1.64 -17.63 -13.10
N MET A 173 -2.09 -17.38 -14.33
CA MET A 173 -3.52 -17.21 -14.62
C MET A 173 -4.32 -18.47 -14.25
N ALA A 174 -3.81 -19.64 -14.59
CA ALA A 174 -4.43 -20.93 -14.24
C ALA A 174 -4.47 -21.14 -12.72
N ALA A 175 -3.39 -20.79 -12.01
CA ALA A 175 -3.32 -20.88 -10.55
C ALA A 175 -4.32 -19.94 -9.87
N VAL A 176 -4.41 -18.69 -10.32
CA VAL A 176 -5.40 -17.72 -9.81
C VAL A 176 -6.82 -18.22 -10.01
N TYR A 177 -7.13 -18.72 -11.20
CA TYR A 177 -8.44 -19.32 -11.49
C TYR A 177 -8.75 -20.50 -10.57
N LYS A 178 -7.80 -21.42 -10.41
CA LYS A 178 -7.97 -22.63 -9.61
C LYS A 178 -8.07 -22.35 -8.11
N HIS A 179 -7.36 -21.34 -7.60
CA HIS A 179 -7.21 -21.07 -6.18
C HIS A 179 -7.84 -19.71 -5.76
N GLN A 180 -8.81 -19.20 -6.53
CA GLN A 180 -9.46 -17.92 -6.27
C GLN A 180 -10.08 -17.82 -4.87
N ASP A 181 -10.63 -18.92 -4.35
CA ASP A 181 -11.24 -18.93 -3.02
C ASP A 181 -10.21 -18.71 -1.92
N LEU A 182 -9.00 -19.25 -2.08
CA LEU A 182 -7.90 -19.03 -1.17
C LEU A 182 -7.40 -17.56 -1.23
N LEU A 183 -7.34 -16.99 -2.42
CA LEU A 183 -7.02 -15.57 -2.59
C LEU A 183 -8.07 -14.67 -1.94
N ARG A 184 -9.35 -14.98 -2.11
CA ARG A 184 -10.43 -14.26 -1.43
C ARG A 184 -10.29 -14.36 0.10
N ALA A 185 -10.03 -15.56 0.62
CA ALA A 185 -9.82 -15.76 2.05
C ALA A 185 -8.65 -14.92 2.60
N SER A 186 -7.59 -14.74 1.83
CA SER A 186 -6.40 -13.97 2.25
C SER A 186 -6.68 -12.46 2.44
N ILE A 187 -7.67 -11.91 1.77
CA ILE A 187 -8.06 -10.49 1.87
C ILE A 187 -9.35 -10.27 2.69
N MET A 188 -9.90 -11.34 3.28
CA MET A 188 -11.16 -11.31 4.00
C MET A 188 -10.97 -10.73 5.40
N ASN A 189 -11.26 -9.45 5.56
CA ASN A 189 -11.35 -8.76 6.84
C ASN A 189 -12.50 -7.74 6.82
N ALA A 190 -12.90 -7.27 8.01
CA ALA A 190 -14.03 -6.32 8.13
C ALA A 190 -13.79 -5.01 7.38
N GLY A 191 -12.56 -4.51 7.35
CA GLY A 191 -12.21 -3.28 6.63
C GLY A 191 -12.38 -3.42 5.12
N ASN A 192 -11.97 -4.57 4.55
CA ASN A 192 -12.10 -4.84 3.12
C ASN A 192 -13.56 -5.01 2.66
N VAL A 193 -14.46 -5.44 3.53
CA VAL A 193 -15.90 -5.45 3.21
C VAL A 193 -16.41 -4.06 2.87
N TYR A 194 -15.96 -3.04 3.61
CA TYR A 194 -16.33 -1.64 3.33
C TYR A 194 -15.64 -1.05 2.11
N ARG A 195 -14.44 -1.54 1.75
CA ARG A 195 -13.68 -1.05 0.61
C ARG A 195 -14.10 -1.69 -0.71
N LEU A 196 -14.35 -2.99 -0.71
CA LEU A 196 -14.58 -3.76 -1.93
C LEU A 196 -16.08 -3.91 -2.28
N GLY A 197 -16.99 -3.62 -1.36
CA GLY A 197 -18.44 -3.69 -1.55
C GLY A 197 -19.04 -5.04 -1.22
#